data_26f0ebbcc112995c368a15b9fbd42681
#
_entry.id   26f0ebbcc112995c368a15b9fbd42681
#
_cell.length_a   1.000
_cell.length_b   1.000
_cell.length_c   1.000
_cell.angle_alpha   90.00
_cell.angle_beta   90.00
_cell.angle_gamma   90.00
#
_symmetry.space_group_name_H-M   'P 1'
#
loop_
_entity.id
_entity.type
_entity.pdbx_description
1 polymer ?
#
loop_
_entity_poly.entity_id
_entity_poly.type
_entity_poly.pdbx_seq_one_letter_code
_entity_poly.pdbx_strand_id
1 'polypeptide(L)'
;MVDELEVTAATDWKFESKDLPKNKKGKKINYTVLEEVTVEGYSSSQEQATDGSFTLTNSYKPTQIAVKGTAVWSDAENQDKVRPSKVTVRLLADGKAIKEQVVSGENGWQYDFSGLPKYKDGKEIVYSVAADPVDGYKLEINGTQLTFSHIPAKKEAVEGVITNKPGGQAPKVGGKALPRTGQEENLLVTILGFLAALLAGGMLMAKAKRS
;
A
#
# COMPACT_ATOMS: atom_id res chain seq x y z
N MET A 1 -19.87 -7.45 -39.35
CA MET A 1 -20.15 -6.25 -38.57
C MET A 1 -21.08 -5.39 -39.45
N VAL A 2 -22.14 -4.83 -38.89
CA VAL A 2 -23.12 -4.04 -39.64
C VAL A 2 -22.91 -2.56 -39.34
N ASP A 3 -22.65 -2.24 -38.09
CA ASP A 3 -22.52 -0.88 -37.63
C ASP A 3 -21.55 -0.84 -36.45
N GLU A 4 -20.88 0.27 -36.23
CA GLU A 4 -19.99 0.53 -35.13
C GLU A 4 -20.28 1.94 -34.59
N LEU A 5 -20.64 2.01 -33.32
CA LEU A 5 -21.08 3.24 -32.69
C LEU A 5 -20.23 3.52 -31.45
N GLU A 6 -19.81 4.75 -31.30
CA GLU A 6 -19.17 5.24 -30.10
C GLU A 6 -20.21 5.76 -29.12
N VAL A 7 -20.16 5.30 -27.89
CA VAL A 7 -21.09 5.66 -26.81
C VAL A 7 -20.33 6.36 -25.71
N THR A 8 -20.74 7.57 -25.38
CA THR A 8 -20.08 8.44 -24.43
C THR A 8 -21.08 9.15 -23.52
N ALA A 9 -20.59 9.89 -22.53
CA ALA A 9 -21.43 10.77 -21.73
C ALA A 9 -22.16 11.85 -22.58
N ALA A 10 -21.58 12.27 -23.73
CA ALA A 10 -22.20 13.22 -24.64
C ALA A 10 -23.41 12.62 -25.37
N THR A 11 -23.47 11.30 -25.54
CA THR A 11 -24.62 10.58 -26.10
C THR A 11 -25.58 10.06 -25.02
N ASP A 12 -25.39 10.50 -23.75
CA ASP A 12 -26.14 9.98 -22.60
C ASP A 12 -26.05 8.44 -22.48
N TRP A 13 -24.92 7.87 -22.94
CA TRP A 13 -24.67 6.43 -23.00
C TRP A 13 -25.70 5.65 -23.83
N LYS A 14 -26.37 6.33 -24.79
CA LYS A 14 -27.36 5.74 -25.67
C LYS A 14 -26.77 5.50 -27.05
N PHE A 15 -27.25 4.46 -27.71
CA PHE A 15 -26.95 4.13 -29.11
C PHE A 15 -28.18 3.72 -29.84
N GLU A 16 -28.22 4.04 -31.13
CA GLU A 16 -29.28 3.64 -32.03
C GLU A 16 -28.69 3.31 -33.40
N SER A 17 -28.95 2.11 -33.91
CA SER A 17 -28.62 1.73 -35.27
C SER A 17 -29.89 1.77 -36.08
N LYS A 18 -29.93 2.59 -37.16
CA LYS A 18 -31.11 2.83 -37.99
C LYS A 18 -31.09 1.99 -39.24
N ASP A 19 -32.29 1.85 -39.88
CA ASP A 19 -32.45 1.23 -41.18
C ASP A 19 -31.96 -0.21 -41.30
N LEU A 20 -32.00 -0.95 -40.20
CA LEU A 20 -31.59 -2.35 -40.17
C LEU A 20 -32.64 -3.25 -40.84
N PRO A 21 -32.31 -4.04 -41.90
CA PRO A 21 -33.25 -4.92 -42.57
C PRO A 21 -33.71 -6.05 -41.65
N LYS A 22 -35.04 -6.27 -41.55
CA LYS A 22 -35.61 -7.33 -40.71
C LYS A 22 -35.32 -8.73 -41.25
N ASN A 23 -35.21 -8.87 -42.58
CA ASN A 23 -35.07 -10.16 -43.24
C ASN A 23 -33.97 -10.15 -44.31
N LYS A 24 -33.31 -11.29 -44.54
CA LYS A 24 -32.39 -11.55 -45.66
C LYS A 24 -32.76 -12.87 -46.30
N LYS A 25 -33.03 -12.88 -47.60
CA LYS A 25 -33.41 -14.08 -48.36
C LYS A 25 -34.58 -14.84 -47.70
N GLY A 26 -35.61 -14.13 -47.22
CA GLY A 26 -36.79 -14.69 -46.56
C GLY A 26 -36.61 -15.15 -45.14
N LYS A 27 -35.42 -15.05 -44.56
CA LYS A 27 -35.12 -15.40 -43.17
C LYS A 27 -34.98 -14.18 -42.30
N LYS A 28 -35.55 -14.22 -41.09
CA LYS A 28 -35.36 -13.18 -40.06
C LYS A 28 -33.89 -13.02 -39.69
N ILE A 29 -33.43 -11.80 -39.60
CA ILE A 29 -32.09 -11.48 -39.13
C ILE A 29 -32.14 -11.28 -37.61
N ASN A 30 -31.30 -11.98 -36.89
CA ASN A 30 -31.07 -11.70 -35.48
C ASN A 30 -29.86 -10.78 -35.36
N TYR A 31 -30.05 -9.66 -34.70
CA TYR A 31 -28.99 -8.71 -34.39
C TYR A 31 -28.50 -8.96 -32.98
N THR A 32 -27.22 -8.76 -32.76
CA THR A 32 -26.58 -8.78 -31.46
C THR A 32 -25.72 -7.55 -31.31
N VAL A 33 -25.57 -7.06 -30.11
CA VAL A 33 -24.67 -5.97 -29.77
C VAL A 33 -23.45 -6.57 -29.06
N LEU A 34 -22.28 -6.11 -29.42
CA LEU A 34 -21.03 -6.47 -28.73
C LEU A 34 -20.39 -5.18 -28.25
N GLU A 35 -20.11 -5.11 -26.98
CA GLU A 35 -19.35 -4.01 -26.39
C GLU A 35 -17.89 -4.43 -26.21
N GLU A 36 -16.98 -3.55 -26.63
CA GLU A 36 -15.56 -3.67 -26.33
C GLU A 36 -15.25 -2.79 -25.11
N VAL A 37 -15.13 -3.41 -23.95
CA VAL A 37 -14.70 -2.72 -22.73
C VAL A 37 -13.19 -2.86 -22.61
N THR A 38 -12.50 -1.72 -22.68
CA THR A 38 -11.01 -1.68 -22.56
C THR A 38 -10.54 -1.18 -21.20
N VAL A 39 -11.47 -0.87 -20.29
CA VAL A 39 -11.12 -0.33 -18.97
C VAL A 39 -10.93 -1.47 -17.97
N GLU A 40 -9.74 -1.54 -17.37
CA GLU A 40 -9.42 -2.56 -16.37
C GLU A 40 -10.38 -2.51 -15.17
N GLY A 41 -10.83 -3.68 -14.74
CA GLY A 41 -11.75 -3.83 -13.60
C GLY A 41 -13.22 -3.78 -13.95
N TYR A 42 -13.59 -3.48 -15.23
CA TYR A 42 -14.97 -3.57 -15.68
C TYR A 42 -15.25 -4.91 -16.36
N SER A 43 -16.47 -5.40 -16.16
CA SER A 43 -17.07 -6.50 -16.91
C SER A 43 -18.36 -6.02 -17.54
N SER A 44 -18.62 -6.43 -18.79
CA SER A 44 -19.85 -6.10 -19.51
C SER A 44 -20.80 -7.29 -19.52
N SER A 45 -22.09 -7.01 -19.40
CA SER A 45 -23.18 -7.95 -19.65
C SER A 45 -24.22 -7.27 -20.52
N GLN A 46 -24.97 -8.07 -21.33
CA GLN A 46 -26.02 -7.55 -22.17
C GLN A 46 -27.34 -8.28 -21.91
N GLU A 47 -28.43 -7.53 -22.03
CA GLU A 47 -29.78 -8.06 -21.96
C GLU A 47 -30.55 -7.53 -23.14
N GLN A 48 -31.34 -8.40 -23.79
CA GLN A 48 -32.24 -8.00 -24.87
C GLN A 48 -33.68 -8.03 -24.38
N ALA A 49 -34.37 -6.92 -24.50
CA ALA A 49 -35.79 -6.82 -24.20
C ALA A 49 -36.67 -7.42 -25.29
N THR A 50 -37.95 -7.63 -25.01
CA THR A 50 -38.93 -8.22 -25.91
C THR A 50 -39.22 -7.32 -27.12
N ASP A 51 -39.03 -6.02 -27.01
CA ASP A 51 -39.15 -5.04 -28.09
C ASP A 51 -37.92 -5.02 -29.02
N GLY A 52 -36.88 -5.80 -28.69
CA GLY A 52 -35.63 -5.90 -29.44
C GLY A 52 -34.56 -4.91 -29.04
N SER A 53 -34.84 -4.06 -28.07
CA SER A 53 -33.81 -3.15 -27.51
C SER A 53 -32.76 -3.92 -26.69
N PHE A 54 -31.57 -3.34 -26.57
CA PHE A 54 -30.47 -3.92 -25.78
C PHE A 54 -30.10 -2.98 -24.66
N THR A 55 -29.87 -3.56 -23.49
CA THR A 55 -29.21 -2.91 -22.34
C THR A 55 -27.85 -3.52 -22.13
N LEU A 56 -26.81 -2.68 -22.15
CA LEU A 56 -25.44 -3.05 -21.81
C LEU A 56 -25.17 -2.55 -20.39
N THR A 57 -24.76 -3.46 -19.53
CA THR A 57 -24.44 -3.12 -18.13
C THR A 57 -22.97 -3.33 -17.88
N ASN A 58 -22.27 -2.25 -17.57
CA ASN A 58 -20.87 -2.26 -17.18
C ASN A 58 -20.76 -2.27 -15.67
N SER A 59 -20.24 -3.36 -15.12
CA SER A 59 -20.05 -3.57 -13.70
C SER A 59 -18.59 -3.43 -13.36
N TYR A 60 -18.27 -2.52 -12.45
CA TYR A 60 -16.91 -2.36 -11.92
C TYR A 60 -16.71 -3.30 -10.73
N LYS A 61 -15.70 -4.18 -10.85
CA LYS A 61 -15.21 -4.99 -9.73
C LYS A 61 -13.84 -4.49 -9.37
N PRO A 62 -13.68 -3.76 -8.26
CA PRO A 62 -12.40 -3.23 -7.85
C PRO A 62 -11.36 -4.35 -7.68
N THR A 63 -10.19 -4.17 -8.30
CA THR A 63 -9.03 -5.02 -8.04
C THR A 63 -8.60 -4.82 -6.60
N GLN A 64 -8.49 -5.91 -5.87
CA GLN A 64 -8.04 -5.91 -4.48
C GLN A 64 -6.64 -6.49 -4.38
N ILE A 65 -5.87 -5.94 -3.44
CA ILE A 65 -4.54 -6.40 -3.08
C ILE A 65 -4.45 -6.67 -1.58
N ALA A 66 -3.35 -7.27 -1.15
CA ALA A 66 -3.01 -7.44 0.26
C ALA A 66 -1.59 -6.94 0.52
N VAL A 67 -1.41 -6.32 1.68
CA VAL A 67 -0.11 -5.92 2.22
C VAL A 67 0.16 -6.80 3.43
N LYS A 68 1.13 -7.71 3.30
CA LYS A 68 1.51 -8.67 4.33
C LYS A 68 2.97 -8.52 4.67
N GLY A 69 3.32 -8.77 5.92
CA GLY A 69 4.71 -8.72 6.33
C GLY A 69 4.94 -9.28 7.72
N THR A 70 6.15 -9.13 8.19
CA THR A 70 6.59 -9.65 9.48
C THR A 70 7.48 -8.62 10.18
N ALA A 71 7.32 -8.50 11.48
CA ALA A 71 8.27 -7.78 12.34
C ALA A 71 9.36 -8.76 12.78
N VAL A 72 10.58 -8.52 12.36
CA VAL A 72 11.76 -9.33 12.67
C VAL A 72 12.54 -8.67 13.79
N TRP A 73 13.06 -9.47 14.72
CA TRP A 73 13.83 -9.01 15.85
C TRP A 73 15.29 -9.44 15.72
N SER A 74 16.20 -8.49 15.73
CA SER A 74 17.65 -8.70 15.77
C SER A 74 18.17 -8.33 17.17
N ASP A 75 17.99 -9.23 18.14
CA ASP A 75 18.21 -8.99 19.57
C ASP A 75 18.70 -10.22 20.34
N ALA A 76 19.44 -11.12 19.68
CA ALA A 76 19.97 -12.33 20.29
C ALA A 76 18.89 -13.12 21.08
N GLU A 77 17.73 -13.38 20.42
CA GLU A 77 16.60 -14.11 21.01
C GLU A 77 16.02 -13.46 22.28
N ASN A 78 16.04 -12.12 22.32
CA ASN A 78 15.60 -11.35 23.47
C ASN A 78 16.44 -11.61 24.73
N GLN A 79 17.75 -11.76 24.56
CA GLN A 79 18.67 -12.05 25.64
C GLN A 79 18.55 -11.05 26.81
N ASP A 80 18.39 -9.76 26.52
CA ASP A 80 18.28 -8.70 27.52
C ASP A 80 16.86 -8.53 28.08
N LYS A 81 15.88 -9.33 27.57
CA LYS A 81 14.47 -9.32 27.99
C LYS A 81 13.78 -7.96 27.85
N VAL A 82 14.20 -7.16 26.87
CA VAL A 82 13.64 -5.81 26.59
C VAL A 82 12.68 -5.79 25.42
N ARG A 83 12.55 -6.90 24.66
CA ARG A 83 11.58 -7.01 23.58
C ARG A 83 10.16 -6.88 24.14
N PRO A 84 9.34 -5.97 23.59
CA PRO A 84 7.95 -5.82 24.04
C PRO A 84 7.13 -7.07 23.70
N SER A 85 6.05 -7.29 24.42
CA SER A 85 5.11 -8.40 24.12
C SER A 85 4.33 -8.21 22.83
N LYS A 86 4.17 -6.96 22.36
CA LYS A 86 3.41 -6.59 21.18
C LYS A 86 3.92 -5.29 20.58
N VAL A 87 3.68 -5.09 19.27
CA VAL A 87 3.93 -3.85 18.54
C VAL A 87 2.74 -3.54 17.65
N THR A 88 2.40 -2.27 17.48
CA THR A 88 1.37 -1.83 16.54
C THR A 88 2.01 -1.52 15.20
N VAL A 89 1.52 -2.20 14.16
CA VAL A 89 1.86 -1.94 12.75
C VAL A 89 0.74 -1.16 12.12
N ARG A 90 1.06 -0.09 11.40
CA ARG A 90 0.10 0.75 10.67
C ARG A 90 0.27 0.56 9.18
N LEU A 91 -0.85 0.43 8.49
CA LEU A 91 -0.93 0.51 7.04
C LEU A 91 -1.19 1.95 6.64
N LEU A 92 -0.40 2.45 5.71
CA LEU A 92 -0.59 3.76 5.10
C LEU A 92 -1.02 3.60 3.65
N ALA A 93 -1.94 4.47 3.21
CA ALA A 93 -2.30 4.68 1.81
C ALA A 93 -1.91 6.11 1.44
N ASP A 94 -1.08 6.29 0.43
CA ASP A 94 -0.56 7.59 -0.01
C ASP A 94 0.00 8.43 1.16
N GLY A 95 0.73 7.75 2.06
CA GLY A 95 1.35 8.35 3.24
C GLY A 95 0.42 8.61 4.43
N LYS A 96 -0.88 8.33 4.32
CA LYS A 96 -1.85 8.49 5.41
C LYS A 96 -2.20 7.16 6.04
N ALA A 97 -2.10 7.04 7.36
CA ALA A 97 -2.50 5.84 8.09
C ALA A 97 -4.00 5.58 7.96
N ILE A 98 -4.37 4.36 7.57
CA ILE A 98 -5.75 3.94 7.30
C ILE A 98 -6.20 2.72 8.10
N LYS A 99 -5.27 1.86 8.51
CA LYS A 99 -5.53 0.67 9.33
C LYS A 99 -4.37 0.43 10.27
N GLU A 100 -4.62 -0.31 11.33
CA GLU A 100 -3.58 -0.79 12.24
C GLU A 100 -3.84 -2.24 12.65
N GLN A 101 -2.77 -2.95 12.99
CA GLN A 101 -2.81 -4.31 13.51
C GLN A 101 -1.73 -4.48 14.58
N VAL A 102 -2.10 -5.11 15.68
CA VAL A 102 -1.16 -5.48 16.73
C VAL A 102 -0.53 -6.83 16.38
N VAL A 103 0.79 -6.89 16.42
CA VAL A 103 1.58 -8.11 16.23
C VAL A 103 2.29 -8.49 17.52
N SER A 104 2.46 -9.79 17.74
CA SER A 104 3.08 -10.36 18.95
C SER A 104 3.72 -11.70 18.64
N GLY A 105 4.40 -12.28 19.62
CA GLY A 105 4.95 -13.63 19.49
C GLY A 105 3.87 -14.70 19.24
N GLU A 106 2.65 -14.50 19.71
CA GLU A 106 1.53 -15.44 19.55
C GLU A 106 1.11 -15.58 18.07
N ASN A 107 1.18 -14.49 17.27
CA ASN A 107 0.88 -14.54 15.84
C ASN A 107 2.15 -14.58 14.97
N GLY A 108 3.30 -14.94 15.55
CA GLY A 108 4.59 -15.02 14.85
C GLY A 108 5.07 -13.66 14.33
N TRP A 109 4.64 -12.56 14.96
CA TRP A 109 4.97 -11.19 14.55
C TRP A 109 4.51 -10.85 13.13
N GLN A 110 3.49 -11.56 12.62
CA GLN A 110 2.96 -11.39 11.26
C GLN A 110 1.77 -10.43 11.26
N TYR A 111 1.64 -9.71 10.14
CA TYR A 111 0.47 -8.89 9.86
C TYR A 111 -0.03 -9.12 8.44
N ASP A 112 -1.33 -8.93 8.24
CA ASP A 112 -2.04 -9.11 6.98
C ASP A 112 -3.14 -8.06 6.85
N PHE A 113 -2.95 -7.11 5.94
CA PHE A 113 -3.96 -6.15 5.55
C PHE A 113 -4.51 -6.56 4.18
N SER A 114 -5.55 -7.36 4.16
CA SER A 114 -6.21 -7.86 2.96
C SER A 114 -7.43 -7.01 2.57
N GLY A 115 -7.93 -7.23 1.34
CA GLY A 115 -9.12 -6.55 0.82
C GLY A 115 -8.90 -5.06 0.55
N LEU A 116 -7.68 -4.68 0.19
CA LEU A 116 -7.32 -3.30 -0.09
C LEU A 116 -7.61 -2.97 -1.55
N PRO A 117 -8.26 -1.84 -1.87
CA PRO A 117 -8.44 -1.41 -3.25
C PRO A 117 -7.07 -1.08 -3.88
N LYS A 118 -6.83 -1.58 -5.11
CA LYS A 118 -5.59 -1.24 -5.84
C LYS A 118 -5.61 0.21 -6.34
N TYR A 119 -6.80 0.70 -6.73
CA TYR A 119 -6.97 2.03 -7.32
C TYR A 119 -7.99 2.86 -6.55
N LYS A 120 -7.83 4.18 -6.60
CA LYS A 120 -8.79 5.19 -6.16
C LYS A 120 -8.84 6.31 -7.19
N ASP A 121 -10.04 6.66 -7.66
CA ASP A 121 -10.25 7.73 -8.64
C ASP A 121 -9.35 7.59 -9.89
N GLY A 122 -9.18 6.35 -10.39
CA GLY A 122 -8.35 6.00 -11.55
C GLY A 122 -6.84 6.03 -11.30
N LYS A 123 -6.39 6.26 -10.06
CA LYS A 123 -4.97 6.29 -9.68
C LYS A 123 -4.63 5.09 -8.80
N GLU A 124 -3.46 4.49 -9.03
CA GLU A 124 -2.96 3.43 -8.17
C GLU A 124 -2.61 3.99 -6.78
N ILE A 125 -3.06 3.30 -5.73
CA ILE A 125 -2.80 3.67 -4.35
C ILE A 125 -1.42 3.13 -3.95
N VAL A 126 -0.57 3.99 -3.42
CA VAL A 126 0.75 3.59 -2.88
C VAL A 126 0.58 3.19 -1.42
N TYR A 127 0.70 1.88 -1.17
CA TYR A 127 0.66 1.36 0.19
C TYR A 127 2.06 1.25 0.79
N SER A 128 2.17 1.58 2.06
CA SER A 128 3.36 1.41 2.88
C SER A 128 3.00 1.04 4.30
N VAL A 129 3.99 0.62 5.08
CA VAL A 129 3.80 0.24 6.49
C VAL A 129 4.66 1.10 7.39
N ALA A 130 4.20 1.30 8.62
CA ALA A 130 4.94 1.91 9.70
C ALA A 130 4.67 1.13 10.98
N ALA A 131 5.52 1.29 11.99
CA ALA A 131 5.29 0.75 13.32
C ALA A 131 5.63 1.78 14.38
N ASP A 132 5.07 1.58 15.58
CA ASP A 132 5.44 2.40 16.72
C ASP A 132 6.92 2.20 17.08
N PRO A 133 7.62 3.26 17.50
CA PRO A 133 8.96 3.13 18.01
C PRO A 133 8.97 2.23 19.26
N VAL A 134 10.03 1.46 19.40
CA VAL A 134 10.26 0.59 20.55
C VAL A 134 11.53 1.03 21.26
N ASP A 135 11.42 1.32 22.54
CA ASP A 135 12.57 1.74 23.33
C ASP A 135 13.68 0.68 23.32
N GLY A 136 14.91 1.12 23.14
CA GLY A 136 16.07 0.25 23.02
C GLY A 136 16.22 -0.46 21.67
N TYR A 137 15.40 -0.13 20.67
CA TYR A 137 15.50 -0.68 19.32
C TYR A 137 15.56 0.39 18.25
N LYS A 138 16.34 0.11 17.20
CA LYS A 138 16.31 0.82 15.94
C LYS A 138 15.37 0.09 14.98
N LEU A 139 14.40 0.80 14.41
CA LEU A 139 13.50 0.26 13.38
C LEU A 139 14.05 0.56 11.99
N GLU A 140 14.13 -0.47 11.15
CA GLU A 140 14.37 -0.37 9.71
C GLU A 140 13.19 -1.00 8.97
N ILE A 141 12.74 -0.35 7.88
CA ILE A 141 11.62 -0.82 7.07
C ILE A 141 12.13 -1.06 5.65
N ASN A 142 11.98 -2.29 5.16
CA ASN A 142 12.33 -2.66 3.79
C ASN A 142 11.11 -3.32 3.12
N GLY A 143 10.42 -2.55 2.25
CA GLY A 143 9.14 -2.95 1.70
C GLY A 143 8.09 -3.15 2.80
N THR A 144 7.70 -4.40 3.03
CA THR A 144 6.75 -4.79 4.09
C THR A 144 7.42 -5.50 5.27
N GLN A 145 8.74 -5.62 5.26
CA GLN A 145 9.48 -6.18 6.39
C GLN A 145 9.88 -5.08 7.37
N LEU A 146 9.56 -5.26 8.63
CA LEU A 146 9.96 -4.41 9.75
C LEU A 146 11.10 -5.12 10.50
N THR A 147 12.26 -4.49 10.66
CA THR A 147 13.38 -5.06 11.41
C THR A 147 13.66 -4.18 12.61
N PHE A 148 13.51 -4.74 13.80
CA PHE A 148 13.86 -4.12 15.08
C PHE A 148 15.21 -4.64 15.53
N SER A 149 16.23 -3.79 15.50
CA SER A 149 17.58 -4.11 15.94
C SER A 149 17.83 -3.54 17.33
N HIS A 150 18.19 -4.39 18.28
CA HIS A 150 18.47 -3.97 19.65
C HIS A 150 19.69 -3.03 19.69
N ILE A 151 19.55 -1.93 20.40
CA ILE A 151 20.62 -0.98 20.68
C ILE A 151 21.19 -1.33 22.05
N PRO A 152 22.39 -1.92 22.11
CA PRO A 152 22.98 -2.28 23.40
C PRO A 152 23.13 -1.04 24.28
N ALA A 153 22.77 -1.14 25.55
CA ALA A 153 23.06 -0.10 26.51
C ALA A 153 24.58 0.16 26.51
N LYS A 154 24.97 1.43 26.42
CA LYS A 154 26.37 1.81 26.52
C LYS A 154 26.89 1.25 27.85
N LYS A 155 27.79 0.28 27.81
CA LYS A 155 28.48 -0.16 29.01
C LYS A 155 29.17 1.06 29.61
N GLU A 156 28.67 1.58 30.73
CA GLU A 156 29.46 2.46 31.55
C GLU A 156 30.69 1.63 31.97
N ALA A 157 31.87 2.14 31.61
CA ALA A 157 33.09 1.55 32.09
C ALA A 157 32.99 1.62 33.61
N VAL A 158 32.82 0.46 34.25
CA VAL A 158 32.99 0.36 35.70
C VAL A 158 34.46 0.65 35.91
N GLU A 159 34.81 1.89 36.24
CA GLU A 159 36.13 2.21 36.73
C GLU A 159 36.37 1.28 37.94
N GLY A 160 37.38 0.42 37.78
CA GLY A 160 37.64 -0.59 38.75
C GLY A 160 37.80 0.07 40.13
N VAL A 161 37.03 -0.42 41.08
CA VAL A 161 37.25 -0.10 42.50
C VAL A 161 38.66 -0.54 42.81
N ILE A 162 39.58 0.42 42.82
CA ILE A 162 40.90 0.20 43.34
C ILE A 162 40.70 0.06 44.85
N THR A 163 40.77 -1.17 45.36
CA THR A 163 40.82 -1.44 46.78
C THR A 163 42.17 -0.90 47.27
N ASN A 164 42.16 0.31 47.83
CA ASN A 164 43.30 0.88 48.47
C ASN A 164 43.67 0.04 49.68
N LYS A 165 44.80 -0.67 49.59
CA LYS A 165 45.50 -1.17 50.71
C LYS A 165 45.94 0.03 51.59
N PRO A 166 45.77 0.02 52.92
CA PRO A 166 46.09 1.18 53.72
C PRO A 166 47.61 1.33 53.81
N GLY A 167 48.12 2.50 53.44
CA GLY A 167 49.52 2.94 53.66
C GLY A 167 50.17 3.57 52.43
N GLY A 168 50.05 4.90 52.28
CA GLY A 168 50.79 5.68 51.27
C GLY A 168 50.16 7.01 50.90
N GLN A 169 50.89 8.09 51.19
CA GLN A 169 50.48 9.50 50.99
C GLN A 169 49.91 9.84 49.59
N ALA A 170 48.93 10.72 49.59
CA ALA A 170 48.25 11.24 48.40
C ALA A 170 49.12 12.19 47.55
N PRO A 171 49.11 12.11 46.22
CA PRO A 171 49.54 13.21 45.37
C PRO A 171 48.32 14.09 45.02
N LYS A 172 48.45 15.40 45.21
CA LYS A 172 47.53 16.43 44.70
C LYS A 172 47.61 16.45 43.19
N VAL A 173 46.46 16.27 42.49
CA VAL A 173 46.34 16.55 41.08
C VAL A 173 45.27 17.59 40.87
N GLY A 174 45.71 18.72 40.27
CA GLY A 174 44.89 19.88 39.94
C GLY A 174 43.86 19.59 38.83
N GLY A 175 42.69 20.18 39.00
CA GLY A 175 41.61 20.07 38.09
C GLY A 175 41.86 20.74 36.72
N LYS A 176 41.45 20.09 35.65
CA LYS A 176 41.11 20.74 34.40
C LYS A 176 39.73 20.24 34.00
N ALA A 177 38.82 21.20 33.92
CA ALA A 177 37.49 21.00 33.40
C ALA A 177 37.54 20.69 31.89
N LEU A 178 36.84 19.66 31.46
CA LEU A 178 36.61 19.35 30.05
C LEU A 178 35.40 20.12 29.51
N PRO A 179 35.42 20.61 28.26
CA PRO A 179 34.33 21.37 27.70
C PRO A 179 33.16 20.45 27.33
N ARG A 180 31.95 20.91 27.64
CA ARG A 180 30.69 20.39 27.10
C ARG A 180 30.58 20.78 25.65
N THR A 181 30.50 19.81 24.76
CA THR A 181 29.96 20.02 23.41
C THR A 181 28.68 19.22 23.28
N GLY A 182 27.57 19.94 23.44
CA GLY A 182 26.30 19.48 22.96
C GLY A 182 26.22 19.78 21.46
N GLN A 183 25.89 18.80 20.69
CA GLN A 183 25.34 19.01 19.34
C GLN A 183 24.27 17.95 19.14
N GLU A 184 23.05 18.43 19.22
CA GLU A 184 21.88 17.71 18.72
C GLU A 184 21.87 17.86 17.20
N GLU A 185 22.13 16.80 16.46
CA GLU A 185 21.88 16.78 15.02
C GLU A 185 20.45 16.28 14.77
N ASN A 186 19.57 17.23 14.47
CA ASN A 186 18.26 16.96 13.89
C ASN A 186 18.42 16.48 12.43
N LEU A 187 18.27 15.20 12.21
CA LEU A 187 18.24 14.63 10.86
C LEU A 187 16.82 14.79 10.27
N LEU A 188 16.63 15.86 9.49
CA LEU A 188 15.46 16.06 8.64
C LEU A 188 15.57 15.14 7.43
N VAL A 189 14.78 14.07 7.40
CA VAL A 189 14.62 13.23 6.21
C VAL A 189 13.66 13.89 5.26
N THR A 190 14.17 14.51 4.20
CA THR A 190 13.38 15.04 3.10
C THR A 190 13.04 13.92 2.13
N ILE A 191 11.76 13.53 2.07
CA ILE A 191 11.24 12.61 1.05
C ILE A 191 10.89 13.43 -0.19
N LEU A 192 11.68 13.30 -1.26
CA LEU A 192 11.32 13.82 -2.58
C LEU A 192 10.27 12.90 -3.21
N GLY A 193 9.04 13.41 -3.35
CA GLY A 193 7.99 12.78 -4.12
C GLY A 193 8.15 13.02 -5.62
N PHE A 194 8.19 11.97 -6.42
CA PHE A 194 8.00 12.06 -7.87
C PHE A 194 6.50 12.01 -8.18
N LEU A 195 5.99 13.11 -8.73
CA LEU A 195 4.64 13.24 -9.24
C LEU A 195 4.65 12.87 -10.73
N ALA A 196 4.07 11.72 -11.08
CA ALA A 196 3.73 11.39 -12.46
C ALA A 196 2.20 11.42 -12.61
N ALA A 197 1.69 12.45 -13.26
CA ALA A 197 0.28 12.55 -13.63
C ALA A 197 0.07 11.85 -14.96
N LEU A 198 -0.75 10.81 -14.99
CA LEU A 198 -1.30 10.21 -16.21
C LEU A 198 -2.82 10.37 -16.18
N LEU A 199 -3.30 11.30 -17.02
CA LEU A 199 -4.71 11.42 -17.37
C LEU A 199 -5.03 10.32 -18.39
N ALA A 200 -5.70 9.26 -17.96
CA ALA A 200 -6.29 8.28 -18.86
C ALA A 200 -7.80 8.54 -18.95
N GLY A 201 -8.21 9.29 -19.98
CA GLY A 201 -9.60 9.33 -20.42
C GLY A 201 -9.92 7.99 -21.08
N GLY A 202 -10.71 7.14 -20.43
CA GLY A 202 -11.19 5.90 -21.02
C GLY A 202 -12.26 6.17 -22.08
N MET A 203 -12.00 5.72 -23.30
CA MET A 203 -12.92 5.78 -24.44
C MET A 203 -13.66 4.43 -24.53
N LEU A 204 -14.98 4.46 -24.46
CA LEU A 204 -15.82 3.27 -24.53
C LEU A 204 -16.37 3.14 -25.96
N MET A 205 -16.14 2.01 -26.61
CA MET A 205 -16.66 1.74 -27.95
C MET A 205 -17.66 0.56 -27.94
N ALA A 206 -18.84 0.76 -28.52
CA ALA A 206 -19.82 -0.31 -28.74
C ALA A 206 -19.85 -0.74 -30.20
N LYS A 207 -19.78 -2.06 -30.46
CA LYS A 207 -19.82 -2.64 -31.82
C LYS A 207 -21.01 -3.54 -31.99
N ALA A 208 -21.84 -3.30 -33.04
CA ALA A 208 -22.93 -4.15 -33.42
C ALA A 208 -22.48 -5.21 -34.45
N LYS A 209 -22.71 -6.50 -34.18
CA LYS A 209 -22.34 -7.61 -35.05
C LYS A 209 -23.57 -8.36 -35.57
N ARG A 210 -23.49 -8.74 -36.82
CA ARG A 210 -24.51 -9.57 -37.50
C ARG A 210 -24.09 -11.05 -37.42
N SER A 211 -24.94 -11.88 -36.86
CA SER A 211 -24.77 -13.35 -36.90
C SER A 211 -25.58 -13.95 -38.07
#